data_5c23b58dc42e3f2bf27481fddd7f9e79
#
_entry.id   5c23b58dc42e3f2bf27481fddd7f9e79
#
_cell.length_a   1.000
_cell.length_b   1.000
_cell.length_c   1.000
_cell.angle_alpha   90.00
_cell.angle_beta   90.00
_cell.angle_gamma   90.00
#
_symmetry.space_group_name_H-M   'P 1'
#
loop_
_entity.id
_entity.type
_entity.pdbx_description
1 polymer ?
#
loop_
_entity_poly.entity_id
_entity_poly.type
_entity_poly.pdbx_seq_one_letter_code
_entity_poly.pdbx_strand_id
1 'polypeptide(L)'
;MTALCTLAALAVPGTAHADGAAPSDFQTTVVSVTPPTETITFEPVGGGAFVELTVVEGTTVEVPGYQSEPFLRVLVDGTVEANERSPSLYLSREADGSGEVPAFADAALPPVWRAVGQGGRYAWHDHRAHWMAEEPPPGTEPGSRIMDGVVPLVVDGVPVEVAVAVDWLASPSPLPLYVGAGAAVLVLLSGLVARRRLAWPLLFAGAAAGGIGWWQYRSLPAETGPSVAWWVLPAVAAFSALVAVFVARRRLLGAALVVLAGLELAVWTYLRRDAATSPVLPTDAPLWLERGVLAAVAVIAVIGTLGGLLRLARPSRAES
;
A
#
# COMPACT_ATOMS: atom_id res chain seq x y z
N MET A 1 -24.22 -34.45 9.15
CA MET A 1 -23.59 -33.46 10.03
C MET A 1 -22.93 -32.43 9.14
N THR A 2 -23.65 -31.36 8.90
CA THR A 2 -23.25 -30.24 8.06
C THR A 2 -22.50 -29.22 8.93
N ALA A 3 -21.16 -29.16 8.84
CA ALA A 3 -20.35 -28.10 9.46
C ALA A 3 -20.29 -26.94 8.48
N LEU A 4 -21.14 -25.95 8.71
CA LEU A 4 -21.04 -24.63 8.13
C LEU A 4 -19.83 -23.93 8.79
N CYS A 5 -18.70 -23.80 8.08
CA CYS A 5 -17.64 -22.87 8.47
C CYS A 5 -18.11 -21.45 8.14
N THR A 6 -18.64 -20.77 9.13
CA THR A 6 -18.87 -19.32 9.09
C THR A 6 -17.51 -18.63 9.03
N LEU A 7 -17.19 -18.00 7.92
CA LEU A 7 -16.14 -16.99 7.85
C LEU A 7 -16.60 -15.81 8.72
N ALA A 8 -16.08 -15.73 9.93
CA ALA A 8 -16.22 -14.53 10.74
C ALA A 8 -15.38 -13.43 10.08
N ALA A 9 -16.05 -12.54 9.37
CA ALA A 9 -15.46 -11.24 9.01
C ALA A 9 -15.17 -10.52 10.33
N LEU A 10 -13.90 -10.44 10.71
CA LEU A 10 -13.43 -9.54 11.76
C LEU A 10 -13.69 -8.12 11.28
N ALA A 11 -14.87 -7.59 11.59
CA ALA A 11 -15.11 -6.15 11.56
C ALA A 11 -14.25 -5.54 12.68
N VAL A 12 -13.07 -5.12 12.34
CA VAL A 12 -12.30 -4.20 13.19
C VAL A 12 -13.11 -2.91 13.21
N PRO A 13 -13.48 -2.38 14.42
CA PRO A 13 -14.17 -1.10 14.49
C PRO A 13 -13.28 -0.08 13.79
N GLY A 14 -13.81 0.59 12.76
CA GLY A 14 -13.09 1.61 12.01
C GLY A 14 -12.74 2.76 12.95
N THR A 15 -11.49 2.83 13.34
CA THR A 15 -10.87 4.12 13.59
C THR A 15 -10.94 4.84 12.25
N ALA A 16 -11.41 6.09 12.25
CA ALA A 16 -11.33 6.94 11.06
C ALA A 16 -9.85 7.04 10.69
N HIS A 17 -9.41 6.17 9.80
CA HIS A 17 -8.08 6.21 9.23
C HIS A 17 -8.13 7.20 8.06
N ALA A 18 -7.10 8.01 7.94
CA ALA A 18 -6.80 8.73 6.71
C ALA A 18 -6.80 7.73 5.53
N ASP A 19 -7.12 8.20 4.33
CA ASP A 19 -6.95 7.41 3.13
C ASP A 19 -5.56 6.78 3.14
N GLY A 20 -5.51 5.45 2.93
CA GLY A 20 -4.25 4.72 2.96
C GLY A 20 -3.40 4.99 1.73
N ALA A 21 -2.09 4.74 1.85
CA ALA A 21 -1.19 4.77 0.70
C ALA A 21 -1.68 3.87 -0.43
N ALA A 22 -1.83 4.44 -1.62
CA ALA A 22 -2.39 3.79 -2.81
C ALA A 22 -1.51 4.01 -4.05
N PRO A 23 -1.61 3.13 -5.07
CA PRO A 23 -1.03 3.38 -6.39
C PRO A 23 -1.54 4.70 -6.99
N SER A 24 -0.67 5.43 -7.69
CA SER A 24 -0.99 6.72 -8.28
C SER A 24 -0.35 6.89 -9.66
N ASP A 25 -0.92 7.78 -10.48
CA ASP A 25 -0.32 8.23 -11.74
C ASP A 25 0.52 9.50 -11.55
N PHE A 26 0.53 10.05 -10.35
CA PHE A 26 1.18 11.30 -10.01
C PHE A 26 2.36 11.06 -9.07
N GLN A 27 3.50 11.63 -9.42
CA GLN A 27 4.72 11.55 -8.63
C GLN A 27 5.07 12.89 -8.03
N THR A 28 5.14 12.96 -6.72
CA THR A 28 5.67 14.11 -6.00
C THR A 28 7.19 14.00 -5.88
N THR A 29 7.89 15.10 -6.08
CA THR A 29 9.34 15.22 -5.89
C THR A 29 9.67 16.48 -5.10
N VAL A 30 10.64 16.41 -4.19
CA VAL A 30 11.19 17.58 -3.51
C VAL A 30 12.17 18.26 -4.45
N VAL A 31 11.93 19.52 -4.75
CA VAL A 31 12.76 20.33 -5.66
C VAL A 31 13.87 21.03 -4.89
N SER A 32 13.53 21.66 -3.76
CA SER A 32 14.50 22.36 -2.91
C SER A 32 14.00 22.54 -1.48
N VAL A 33 14.94 22.72 -0.56
CA VAL A 33 14.72 23.19 0.81
C VAL A 33 15.46 24.49 0.98
N THR A 34 14.77 25.58 1.33
CA THR A 34 15.33 26.93 1.39
C THR A 34 14.97 27.64 2.70
N PRO A 35 15.95 28.10 3.49
CA PRO A 35 17.38 27.87 3.34
C PRO A 35 17.75 26.38 3.48
N PRO A 36 18.87 25.94 2.88
CA PRO A 36 19.33 24.56 3.05
C PRO A 36 19.61 24.25 4.52
N THR A 37 19.17 23.07 4.97
CA THR A 37 19.41 22.58 6.32
C THR A 37 19.65 21.07 6.30
N GLU A 38 20.53 20.58 7.18
CA GLU A 38 20.81 19.16 7.35
C GLU A 38 20.07 18.55 8.54
N THR A 39 19.31 19.37 9.27
CA THR A 39 18.60 18.92 10.49
C THR A 39 17.24 18.32 10.21
N ILE A 40 16.75 18.40 8.96
CA ILE A 40 15.51 17.77 8.52
C ILE A 40 15.73 16.99 7.22
N THR A 41 14.94 15.94 7.06
CA THR A 41 14.71 15.27 5.77
C THR A 41 13.21 15.33 5.49
N PHE A 42 12.83 15.71 4.27
CA PHE A 42 11.45 15.79 3.84
C PHE A 42 11.29 14.98 2.55
N GLU A 43 10.47 13.94 2.57
CA GLU A 43 10.35 12.99 1.47
C GLU A 43 8.87 12.67 1.17
N PRO A 44 8.49 12.55 -0.12
CA PRO A 44 7.20 11.98 -0.49
C PRO A 44 7.21 10.48 -0.22
N VAL A 45 6.15 9.97 0.38
CA VAL A 45 5.99 8.54 0.71
C VAL A 45 4.59 8.03 0.32
N GLY A 46 4.38 6.74 0.39
CA GLY A 46 3.04 6.16 0.23
C GLY A 46 2.41 6.32 -1.15
N GLY A 47 3.21 6.39 -2.21
CA GLY A 47 2.70 6.63 -3.56
C GLY A 47 2.57 8.12 -3.91
N GLY A 48 3.22 9.01 -3.12
CA GLY A 48 3.30 10.45 -3.39
C GLY A 48 2.16 11.29 -2.79
N ALA A 49 1.14 10.68 -2.20
CA ALA A 49 0.07 11.42 -1.52
C ALA A 49 0.46 11.88 -0.10
N PHE A 50 1.39 11.17 0.53
CA PHE A 50 1.93 11.53 1.83
C PHE A 50 3.30 12.18 1.69
N VAL A 51 3.61 13.03 2.66
CA VAL A 51 4.95 13.53 2.92
C VAL A 51 5.41 13.04 4.28
N GLU A 52 6.68 12.72 4.41
CA GLU A 52 7.30 12.36 5.66
C GLU A 52 8.37 13.38 6.02
N LEU A 53 8.29 13.86 7.24
CA LEU A 53 9.31 14.70 7.87
C LEU A 53 10.09 13.85 8.87
N THR A 54 11.41 13.85 8.73
CA THR A 54 12.34 13.31 9.73
C THR A 54 13.19 14.46 10.26
N VAL A 55 13.27 14.60 11.57
CA VAL A 55 13.95 15.68 12.28
C VAL A 55 15.07 15.08 13.13
N VAL A 56 16.28 15.65 13.04
CA VAL A 56 17.41 15.25 13.87
C VAL A 56 17.16 15.59 15.32
N GLU A 57 17.51 14.71 16.24
CA GLU A 57 17.35 14.91 17.70
C GLU A 57 18.01 16.23 18.14
N GLY A 58 17.34 16.97 18.99
CA GLY A 58 17.78 18.28 19.45
C GLY A 58 17.26 19.46 18.63
N THR A 59 16.63 19.21 17.47
CA THR A 59 16.03 20.23 16.59
C THR A 59 14.52 20.33 16.87
N THR A 60 13.97 21.53 16.79
CA THR A 60 12.52 21.76 16.84
C THR A 60 11.99 22.13 15.47
N VAL A 61 10.82 21.61 15.11
CA VAL A 61 10.14 21.96 13.85
C VAL A 61 8.68 22.27 14.13
N GLU A 62 8.17 23.34 13.51
CA GLU A 62 6.74 23.61 13.40
C GLU A 62 6.32 23.53 11.94
N VAL A 63 5.16 22.91 11.70
CA VAL A 63 4.52 22.83 10.38
C VAL A 63 3.24 23.66 10.45
N PRO A 64 3.16 24.81 9.79
CA PRO A 64 1.93 25.59 9.67
C PRO A 64 0.89 24.84 8.82
N GLY A 65 -0.36 24.93 9.23
CA GLY A 65 -1.50 24.42 8.47
C GLY A 65 -1.86 25.27 7.26
N TYR A 66 -2.95 24.92 6.60
CA TYR A 66 -3.39 25.58 5.35
C TYR A 66 -3.87 27.03 5.55
N GLN A 67 -4.24 27.40 6.77
CA GLN A 67 -4.60 28.76 7.16
C GLN A 67 -3.49 29.45 7.98
N SER A 68 -2.27 28.92 7.93
CA SER A 68 -1.10 29.35 8.70
C SER A 68 -1.26 29.17 10.22
N GLU A 69 -2.22 28.38 10.65
CA GLU A 69 -2.39 27.98 12.05
C GLU A 69 -1.33 26.95 12.46
N PRO A 70 -0.99 26.83 13.77
CA PRO A 70 -0.17 25.74 14.25
C PRO A 70 -0.83 24.38 13.95
N PHE A 71 -0.16 23.50 13.16
CA PHE A 71 -0.71 22.22 12.74
C PHE A 71 0.03 21.05 13.38
N LEU A 72 1.32 20.89 13.05
CA LEU A 72 2.19 19.87 13.64
C LEU A 72 3.41 20.54 14.28
N ARG A 73 3.99 19.88 15.29
CA ARG A 73 5.30 20.28 15.81
C ARG A 73 6.12 19.06 16.23
N VAL A 74 7.42 19.17 16.08
CA VAL A 74 8.40 18.22 16.60
C VAL A 74 9.17 18.91 17.73
N LEU A 75 9.15 18.29 18.91
CA LEU A 75 9.85 18.80 20.08
C LEU A 75 11.32 18.32 20.09
N VAL A 76 12.13 18.97 20.91
CA VAL A 76 13.57 18.70 21.04
C VAL A 76 13.89 17.23 21.38
N ASP A 77 12.98 16.54 22.05
CA ASP A 77 13.09 15.12 22.42
C ASP A 77 12.57 14.15 21.33
N GLY A 78 12.20 14.68 20.17
CA GLY A 78 11.63 13.93 19.05
C GLY A 78 10.15 13.57 19.22
N THR A 79 9.46 14.05 20.25
CA THR A 79 8.00 13.92 20.35
C THR A 79 7.33 14.71 19.23
N VAL A 80 6.43 14.09 18.49
CA VAL A 80 5.61 14.74 17.47
C VAL A 80 4.22 14.97 18.01
N GLU A 81 3.75 16.22 17.92
CA GLU A 81 2.42 16.61 18.39
C GLU A 81 1.60 17.24 17.26
N ALA A 82 0.32 16.90 17.20
CA ALA A 82 -0.67 17.52 16.34
C ALA A 82 -1.61 18.42 17.14
N ASN A 83 -1.99 19.55 16.56
CA ASN A 83 -2.96 20.45 17.12
C ASN A 83 -4.38 19.98 16.81
N GLU A 84 -5.12 19.54 17.83
CA GLU A 84 -6.52 19.07 17.68
C GLU A 84 -7.50 20.18 17.24
N ARG A 85 -7.10 21.46 17.35
CA ARG A 85 -7.89 22.58 16.85
C ARG A 85 -7.52 23.06 15.46
N SER A 86 -6.49 22.49 14.84
CA SER A 86 -6.14 22.80 13.45
C SER A 86 -7.15 22.18 12.47
N PRO A 87 -7.81 22.98 11.62
CA PRO A 87 -8.61 22.44 10.52
C PRO A 87 -7.80 21.54 9.59
N SER A 88 -6.50 21.84 9.41
CA SER A 88 -5.59 21.04 8.57
C SER A 88 -5.45 19.59 9.03
N LEU A 89 -5.58 19.32 10.36
CA LEU A 89 -5.54 17.96 10.90
C LEU A 89 -6.68 17.07 10.35
N TYR A 90 -7.81 17.66 10.07
CA TYR A 90 -9.01 16.96 9.60
C TYR A 90 -9.06 16.91 8.07
N LEU A 91 -8.73 18.01 7.41
CA LEU A 91 -8.64 18.07 5.95
C LEU A 91 -7.59 17.10 5.40
N SER A 92 -6.47 16.94 6.09
CA SER A 92 -5.38 16.02 5.72
C SER A 92 -5.68 14.53 5.97
N ARG A 93 -6.90 14.15 6.35
CA ARG A 93 -7.29 12.74 6.50
C ARG A 93 -7.68 12.11 5.18
N GLU A 94 -8.25 12.90 4.28
CA GLU A 94 -8.70 12.46 2.97
C GLU A 94 -7.76 13.05 1.90
N ALA A 95 -7.35 12.23 0.95
CA ALA A 95 -6.44 12.65 -0.12
C ALA A 95 -7.03 13.74 -1.02
N ASP A 96 -8.35 13.75 -1.18
CA ASP A 96 -9.10 14.73 -1.99
C ASP A 96 -9.52 16.00 -1.21
N GLY A 97 -9.17 16.10 0.08
CA GLY A 97 -9.52 17.23 0.93
C GLY A 97 -10.99 17.28 1.37
N SER A 98 -11.77 16.21 1.16
CA SER A 98 -13.17 16.13 1.55
C SER A 98 -13.38 15.89 3.06
N GLY A 99 -12.31 15.82 3.85
CA GLY A 99 -12.35 15.58 5.28
C GLY A 99 -13.25 16.55 6.04
N GLU A 100 -14.17 16.02 6.83
CA GLU A 100 -15.08 16.86 7.64
C GLU A 100 -14.32 17.52 8.79
N VAL A 101 -14.36 18.86 8.85
CA VAL A 101 -13.73 19.66 9.91
C VAL A 101 -14.74 19.82 11.07
N PRO A 102 -14.44 19.30 12.28
CA PRO A 102 -15.30 19.45 13.44
C PRO A 102 -15.44 20.91 13.84
N ALA A 103 -16.61 21.30 14.39
CA ALA A 103 -16.90 22.68 14.78
C ALA A 103 -15.96 23.24 15.88
N PHE A 104 -15.23 22.41 16.60
CA PHE A 104 -14.25 22.85 17.58
C PHE A 104 -12.86 23.08 16.98
N ALA A 105 -12.63 22.68 15.73
CA ALA A 105 -11.39 22.91 15.00
C ALA A 105 -11.50 24.27 14.29
N ASP A 106 -10.78 25.25 14.83
CA ASP A 106 -10.78 26.63 14.37
C ASP A 106 -9.35 27.18 14.45
N ALA A 107 -8.84 27.64 13.31
CA ALA A 107 -7.50 28.19 13.17
C ALA A 107 -7.21 29.40 14.05
N ALA A 108 -8.25 30.14 14.46
CA ALA A 108 -8.12 31.32 15.30
C ALA A 108 -7.99 30.97 16.81
N LEU A 109 -8.28 29.75 17.21
CA LEU A 109 -8.21 29.34 18.61
C LEU A 109 -6.80 28.93 19.04
N PRO A 110 -6.43 29.12 20.33
CA PRO A 110 -5.16 28.61 20.86
C PRO A 110 -5.03 27.07 20.60
N PRO A 111 -3.85 26.55 20.24
CA PRO A 111 -3.66 25.15 19.94
C PRO A 111 -3.90 24.23 21.14
N VAL A 112 -4.42 23.04 20.88
CA VAL A 112 -4.50 21.94 21.84
C VAL A 112 -3.65 20.79 21.28
N TRP A 113 -2.49 20.61 21.87
CA TRP A 113 -1.50 19.65 21.39
C TRP A 113 -1.77 18.24 21.92
N ARG A 114 -1.68 17.25 21.02
CA ARG A 114 -1.74 15.83 21.33
C ARG A 114 -0.56 15.12 20.68
N ALA A 115 0.16 14.32 21.45
CA ALA A 115 1.22 13.49 20.92
C ALA A 115 0.68 12.46 19.90
N VAL A 116 1.28 12.42 18.73
CA VAL A 116 0.90 11.55 17.60
C VAL A 116 2.06 10.68 17.11
N GLY A 117 3.31 11.00 17.47
CA GLY A 117 4.49 10.28 17.07
C GLY A 117 5.67 10.47 18.02
N GLN A 118 6.74 9.74 17.79
CA GLN A 118 7.97 9.75 18.55
C GLN A 118 9.17 9.61 17.61
N GLY A 119 10.36 9.99 18.08
CA GLY A 119 11.60 9.80 17.31
C GLY A 119 11.80 10.80 16.18
N GLY A 120 11.11 11.94 16.23
CA GLY A 120 11.28 13.03 15.27
C GLY A 120 10.77 12.71 13.86
N ARG A 121 9.96 11.67 13.68
CA ARG A 121 9.47 11.22 12.37
C ARG A 121 7.95 11.13 12.34
N TYR A 122 7.36 11.70 11.27
CA TYR A 122 5.91 11.67 11.07
C TYR A 122 5.54 11.84 9.60
N ALA A 123 4.52 11.10 9.16
CA ALA A 123 3.98 11.22 7.80
C ALA A 123 2.53 11.70 7.84
N TRP A 124 2.15 12.54 6.87
CA TRP A 124 0.78 13.04 6.73
C TRP A 124 0.45 13.33 5.27
N HIS A 125 -0.84 13.37 4.92
CA HIS A 125 -1.28 13.96 3.65
C HIS A 125 -1.05 15.46 3.68
N ASP A 126 -0.39 16.01 2.66
CA ASP A 126 -0.26 17.45 2.49
C ASP A 126 -0.74 17.88 1.11
N HIS A 127 -1.88 18.55 1.06
CA HIS A 127 -2.51 18.99 -0.19
C HIS A 127 -1.67 20.01 -0.98
N ARG A 128 -0.63 20.56 -0.37
CA ARG A 128 0.36 21.40 -1.04
C ARG A 128 1.41 20.57 -1.79
N ALA A 129 1.45 19.26 -1.51
CA ALA A 129 2.50 18.36 -2.01
C ALA A 129 1.97 17.24 -2.91
N HIS A 130 0.67 17.13 -3.16
CA HIS A 130 0.12 16.12 -4.08
C HIS A 130 -1.06 16.64 -4.88
N TRP A 131 -1.33 15.99 -6.00
CA TRP A 131 -2.50 16.26 -6.83
C TRP A 131 -3.74 15.59 -6.24
N MET A 132 -4.80 16.36 -5.94
CA MET A 132 -5.98 15.88 -5.23
C MET A 132 -7.07 15.28 -6.11
N ALA A 133 -7.02 15.51 -7.44
CA ALA A 133 -8.03 14.98 -8.36
C ALA A 133 -7.59 13.65 -8.97
N GLU A 134 -8.56 12.80 -9.33
CA GLU A 134 -8.28 11.54 -10.02
C GLU A 134 -7.73 11.75 -11.43
N GLU A 135 -8.19 12.81 -12.11
CA GLU A 135 -7.79 13.14 -13.48
C GLU A 135 -6.76 14.28 -13.50
N PRO A 136 -5.80 14.26 -14.42
CA PRO A 136 -4.86 15.36 -14.61
C PRO A 136 -5.58 16.62 -15.11
N PRO A 137 -4.95 17.81 -15.01
CA PRO A 137 -5.53 19.04 -15.56
C PRO A 137 -5.81 18.92 -17.06
N PRO A 138 -6.94 19.48 -17.56
CA PRO A 138 -7.27 19.43 -18.99
C PRO A 138 -6.15 20.01 -19.87
N GLY A 139 -5.80 19.30 -20.94
CA GLY A 139 -4.80 19.73 -21.91
C GLY A 139 -3.34 19.42 -21.50
N THR A 140 -3.14 18.68 -20.44
CA THR A 140 -1.79 18.14 -20.08
C THR A 140 -1.56 16.77 -20.73
N GLU A 141 -0.29 16.40 -20.86
CA GLU A 141 0.14 15.11 -21.40
C GLU A 141 0.95 14.34 -20.36
N PRO A 142 0.94 12.99 -20.40
CA PRO A 142 1.81 12.18 -19.54
C PRO A 142 3.29 12.58 -19.69
N GLY A 143 3.98 12.72 -18.57
CA GLY A 143 5.33 13.25 -18.49
C GLY A 143 5.40 14.75 -18.21
N SER A 144 4.25 15.42 -18.08
CA SER A 144 4.19 16.86 -17.75
C SER A 144 4.15 17.09 -16.25
N ARG A 145 4.78 18.19 -15.82
CA ARG A 145 4.54 18.76 -14.50
C ARG A 145 3.17 19.40 -14.46
N ILE A 146 2.38 19.04 -13.45
CA ILE A 146 0.98 19.49 -13.30
C ILE A 146 0.77 20.41 -12.11
N MET A 147 1.68 20.40 -11.13
CA MET A 147 1.60 21.26 -9.96
C MET A 147 2.99 21.58 -9.42
N ASP A 148 3.17 22.81 -9.00
CA ASP A 148 4.26 23.24 -8.10
C ASP A 148 3.65 23.63 -6.76
N GLY A 149 4.24 23.17 -5.66
CA GLY A 149 3.78 23.44 -4.31
C GLY A 149 4.90 23.88 -3.38
N VAL A 150 4.52 24.46 -2.26
CA VAL A 150 5.45 24.83 -1.19
C VAL A 150 4.85 24.42 0.15
N VAL A 151 5.60 23.62 0.90
CA VAL A 151 5.27 23.27 2.28
C VAL A 151 6.14 24.12 3.20
N PRO A 152 5.56 25.10 3.91
CA PRO A 152 6.30 25.93 4.86
C PRO A 152 6.59 25.16 6.14
N LEU A 153 7.79 25.37 6.67
CA LEU A 153 8.23 24.84 7.96
C LEU A 153 8.88 25.98 8.76
N VAL A 154 8.96 25.81 10.07
CA VAL A 154 9.82 26.67 10.93
C VAL A 154 10.77 25.74 11.68
N VAL A 155 12.06 25.79 11.37
CA VAL A 155 13.10 24.93 11.94
C VAL A 155 13.94 25.76 12.91
N ASP A 156 13.95 25.43 14.20
CA ASP A 156 14.62 26.18 15.26
C ASP A 156 14.30 27.69 15.22
N GLY A 157 13.04 28.02 14.91
CA GLY A 157 12.58 29.41 14.77
C GLY A 157 12.93 30.10 13.45
N VAL A 158 13.59 29.42 12.51
CA VAL A 158 13.93 29.93 11.18
C VAL A 158 12.91 29.42 10.16
N PRO A 159 12.25 30.31 9.39
CA PRO A 159 11.38 29.91 8.29
C PRO A 159 12.15 29.12 7.22
N VAL A 160 11.61 27.98 6.81
CA VAL A 160 12.14 27.09 5.79
C VAL A 160 11.02 26.74 4.82
N GLU A 161 11.26 26.83 3.53
CA GLU A 161 10.33 26.45 2.49
C GLU A 161 10.80 25.15 1.81
N VAL A 162 9.92 24.15 1.75
CA VAL A 162 10.14 22.94 0.98
C VAL A 162 9.34 23.05 -0.31
N ALA A 163 10.04 23.32 -1.41
CA ALA A 163 9.43 23.35 -2.74
C ALA A 163 9.27 21.93 -3.27
N VAL A 164 8.09 21.61 -3.75
CA VAL A 164 7.75 20.31 -4.33
C VAL A 164 7.17 20.48 -5.73
N ALA A 165 7.29 19.45 -6.53
CA ALA A 165 6.68 19.37 -7.85
C ALA A 165 5.92 18.06 -7.98
N VAL A 166 4.78 18.11 -8.68
CA VAL A 166 3.99 16.92 -9.00
C VAL A 166 3.98 16.73 -10.52
N ASP A 167 4.46 15.58 -10.94
CA ASP A 167 4.53 15.19 -12.35
C ASP A 167 3.49 14.09 -12.62
N TRP A 168 2.72 14.22 -13.71
CA TRP A 168 1.87 13.16 -14.22
C TRP A 168 2.71 12.19 -15.05
N LEU A 169 2.84 10.96 -14.61
CA LEU A 169 3.68 9.96 -15.27
C LEU A 169 2.92 9.19 -16.36
N ALA A 170 3.65 8.77 -17.38
CA ALA A 170 3.12 7.85 -18.37
C ALA A 170 2.91 6.44 -17.77
N SER A 171 1.93 5.72 -18.30
CA SER A 171 1.68 4.33 -17.91
C SER A 171 2.95 3.47 -18.06
N PRO A 172 3.21 2.58 -17.11
CA PRO A 172 4.43 1.77 -17.11
C PRO A 172 4.45 0.75 -18.25
N SER A 173 5.66 0.33 -18.63
CA SER A 173 5.81 -0.79 -19.59
C SER A 173 5.11 -2.06 -19.10
N PRO A 174 4.32 -2.75 -19.95
CA PRO A 174 3.68 -4.00 -19.58
C PRO A 174 4.63 -5.21 -19.57
N LEU A 175 5.91 -5.02 -19.93
CA LEU A 175 6.89 -6.10 -20.03
C LEU A 175 7.02 -6.95 -18.75
N PRO A 176 7.09 -6.37 -17.54
CA PRO A 176 7.13 -7.16 -16.30
C PRO A 176 5.92 -8.07 -16.12
N LEU A 177 4.73 -7.63 -16.53
CA LEU A 177 3.50 -8.44 -16.47
C LEU A 177 3.60 -9.64 -17.41
N TYR A 178 4.06 -9.45 -18.63
CA TYR A 178 4.25 -10.55 -19.59
C TYR A 178 5.32 -11.53 -19.14
N VAL A 179 6.43 -11.04 -18.60
CA VAL A 179 7.49 -11.90 -18.05
C VAL A 179 6.97 -12.72 -16.88
N GLY A 180 6.26 -12.09 -15.94
CA GLY A 180 5.66 -12.80 -14.81
C GLY A 180 4.64 -13.86 -15.22
N ALA A 181 3.71 -13.50 -16.11
CA ALA A 181 2.73 -14.44 -16.63
C ALA A 181 3.39 -15.61 -17.39
N GLY A 182 4.39 -15.32 -18.23
CA GLY A 182 5.15 -16.34 -18.95
C GLY A 182 5.90 -17.29 -18.02
N ALA A 183 6.54 -16.76 -16.97
CA ALA A 183 7.21 -17.57 -15.95
C ALA A 183 6.21 -18.50 -15.23
N ALA A 184 5.01 -17.99 -14.87
CA ALA A 184 3.96 -18.80 -14.27
C ALA A 184 3.51 -19.95 -15.18
N VAL A 185 3.31 -19.69 -16.46
CA VAL A 185 2.98 -20.73 -17.46
C VAL A 185 4.08 -21.79 -17.52
N LEU A 186 5.35 -21.39 -17.57
CA LEU A 186 6.47 -22.34 -17.58
C LEU A 186 6.51 -23.20 -16.30
N VAL A 187 6.27 -22.62 -15.14
CA VAL A 187 6.18 -23.35 -13.85
C VAL A 187 5.04 -24.36 -13.88
N LEU A 188 3.87 -23.97 -14.37
CA LEU A 188 2.71 -24.87 -14.48
C LEU A 188 2.95 -26.00 -15.49
N LEU A 189 3.54 -25.72 -16.65
CA LEU A 189 3.88 -26.74 -17.65
C LEU A 189 4.93 -27.72 -17.11
N SER A 190 5.97 -27.23 -16.43
CA SER A 190 6.98 -28.10 -15.81
C SER A 190 6.37 -28.99 -14.73
N GLY A 191 5.42 -28.46 -13.95
CA GLY A 191 4.63 -29.20 -12.97
C GLY A 191 3.76 -30.30 -13.60
N LEU A 192 3.19 -30.03 -14.77
CA LEU A 192 2.39 -31.00 -15.54
C LEU A 192 3.25 -32.15 -16.03
N VAL A 193 4.40 -31.84 -16.66
CA VAL A 193 5.36 -32.85 -17.16
C VAL A 193 5.90 -33.72 -16.02
N ALA A 194 6.25 -33.10 -14.88
CA ALA A 194 6.75 -33.82 -13.71
C ALA A 194 5.65 -34.52 -12.90
N ARG A 195 4.40 -34.50 -13.37
CA ARG A 195 3.20 -34.99 -12.64
C ARG A 195 3.09 -34.43 -11.22
N ARG A 196 3.64 -33.21 -11.00
CA ARG A 196 3.58 -32.52 -9.71
C ARG A 196 2.18 -31.97 -9.45
N ARG A 197 1.86 -31.81 -8.17
CA ARG A 197 0.54 -31.33 -7.75
C ARG A 197 0.48 -29.82 -7.89
N LEU A 198 -0.70 -29.27 -8.22
CA LEU A 198 -0.95 -27.81 -8.29
C LEU A 198 -0.67 -27.07 -6.97
N ALA A 199 -0.62 -27.78 -5.85
CA ALA A 199 -0.29 -27.18 -4.55
C ALA A 199 1.11 -26.55 -4.51
N TRP A 200 2.11 -27.09 -5.22
CA TRP A 200 3.45 -26.50 -5.25
C TRP A 200 3.52 -25.11 -5.91
N PRO A 201 2.99 -24.93 -7.15
CA PRO A 201 2.90 -23.60 -7.74
C PRO A 201 2.17 -22.58 -6.84
N LEU A 202 1.05 -22.97 -6.21
CA LEU A 202 0.31 -22.11 -5.29
C LEU A 202 1.11 -21.75 -4.03
N LEU A 203 1.86 -22.71 -3.47
CA LEU A 203 2.73 -22.47 -2.32
C LEU A 203 3.80 -21.41 -2.66
N PHE A 204 4.50 -21.58 -3.79
CA PHE A 204 5.53 -20.63 -4.20
C PHE A 204 4.95 -19.27 -4.58
N ALA A 205 3.78 -19.23 -5.24
CA ALA A 205 3.07 -18.00 -5.57
C ALA A 205 2.66 -17.25 -4.29
N GLY A 206 2.09 -17.96 -3.31
CA GLY A 206 1.72 -17.40 -2.02
C GLY A 206 2.93 -16.89 -1.24
N ALA A 207 4.05 -17.62 -1.24
CA ALA A 207 5.27 -17.17 -0.60
C ALA A 207 5.86 -15.91 -1.28
N ALA A 208 5.88 -15.86 -2.62
CA ALA A 208 6.35 -14.69 -3.37
C ALA A 208 5.45 -13.47 -3.13
N ALA A 209 4.12 -13.65 -3.23
CA ALA A 209 3.15 -12.60 -2.94
C ALA A 209 3.24 -12.10 -1.48
N GLY A 210 3.39 -13.02 -0.53
CA GLY A 210 3.58 -12.69 0.89
C GLY A 210 4.86 -11.91 1.13
N GLY A 211 5.97 -12.29 0.47
CA GLY A 211 7.24 -11.60 0.53
C GLY A 211 7.16 -10.16 0.00
N ILE A 212 6.56 -9.95 -1.17
CA ILE A 212 6.33 -8.62 -1.74
C ILE A 212 5.40 -7.79 -0.85
N GLY A 213 4.28 -8.37 -0.41
CA GLY A 213 3.33 -7.66 0.47
C GLY A 213 3.93 -7.30 1.83
N TRP A 214 4.81 -8.15 2.38
CA TRP A 214 5.56 -7.85 3.59
C TRP A 214 6.59 -6.73 3.37
N TRP A 215 7.30 -6.76 2.23
CA TRP A 215 8.25 -5.70 1.88
C TRP A 215 7.53 -4.36 1.80
N GLN A 216 6.44 -4.25 1.06
CA GLN A 216 5.62 -3.05 1.00
C GLN A 216 5.13 -2.60 2.39
N TYR A 217 4.59 -3.52 3.19
CA TYR A 217 4.11 -3.21 4.53
C TYR A 217 5.21 -2.60 5.42
N ARG A 218 6.46 -3.07 5.26
CA ARG A 218 7.60 -2.62 6.04
C ARG A 218 8.24 -1.33 5.52
N SER A 219 8.04 -0.98 4.27
CA SER A 219 8.59 0.21 3.65
C SER A 219 7.76 1.48 3.91
N LEU A 220 6.58 1.32 4.51
CA LEU A 220 5.65 2.43 4.71
C LEU A 220 5.57 2.85 6.18
N PRO A 221 5.51 4.17 6.46
CA PRO A 221 5.17 4.69 7.78
C PRO A 221 3.79 4.21 8.24
N ALA A 222 3.61 4.07 9.55
CA ALA A 222 2.33 3.61 10.12
C ALA A 222 1.15 4.55 9.79
N GLU A 223 1.44 5.83 9.68
CA GLU A 223 0.48 6.91 9.37
C GLU A 223 -0.13 6.77 7.97
N THR A 224 0.57 6.11 7.03
CA THR A 224 0.07 5.84 5.67
C THR A 224 -0.90 4.67 5.60
N GLY A 225 -1.27 4.06 6.73
CA GLY A 225 -2.27 3.00 6.81
C GLY A 225 -1.88 1.69 6.09
N PRO A 226 -0.63 1.18 6.21
CA PRO A 226 -0.24 -0.04 5.52
C PRO A 226 -1.12 -1.22 5.92
N SER A 227 -1.70 -1.93 4.94
CA SER A 227 -2.63 -3.02 5.19
C SER A 227 -1.92 -4.33 5.48
N VAL A 228 -2.23 -4.97 6.61
CA VAL A 228 -1.75 -6.33 6.93
C VAL A 228 -2.25 -7.37 5.92
N ALA A 229 -3.35 -7.11 5.22
CA ALA A 229 -3.89 -8.02 4.21
C ALA A 229 -2.94 -8.24 3.03
N TRP A 230 -2.01 -7.30 2.76
CA TRP A 230 -1.06 -7.43 1.67
C TRP A 230 -0.15 -8.64 1.79
N TRP A 231 0.18 -9.06 3.02
CA TRP A 231 1.04 -10.23 3.26
C TRP A 231 0.32 -11.36 3.97
N VAL A 232 -0.72 -11.10 4.76
CA VAL A 232 -1.47 -12.14 5.49
C VAL A 232 -2.26 -13.03 4.52
N LEU A 233 -3.00 -12.45 3.57
CA LEU A 233 -3.77 -13.24 2.61
C LEU A 233 -2.90 -14.24 1.84
N PRO A 234 -1.80 -13.82 1.18
CA PRO A 234 -0.95 -14.78 0.48
C PRO A 234 -0.19 -15.73 1.43
N ALA A 235 0.10 -15.34 2.66
CA ALA A 235 0.68 -16.27 3.65
C ALA A 235 -0.30 -17.38 4.01
N VAL A 236 -1.59 -17.06 4.19
CA VAL A 236 -2.66 -18.07 4.43
C VAL A 236 -2.82 -18.96 3.21
N ALA A 237 -2.78 -18.40 2.00
CA ALA A 237 -2.79 -19.18 0.76
C ALA A 237 -1.60 -20.15 0.66
N ALA A 238 -0.39 -19.67 0.97
CA ALA A 238 0.80 -20.52 1.01
C ALA A 238 0.67 -21.65 2.05
N PHE A 239 0.15 -21.34 3.23
CA PHE A 239 -0.10 -22.34 4.26
C PHE A 239 -1.16 -23.37 3.83
N SER A 240 -2.28 -22.93 3.25
CA SER A 240 -3.32 -23.81 2.71
C SER A 240 -2.75 -24.74 1.63
N ALA A 241 -1.93 -24.21 0.72
CA ALA A 241 -1.25 -24.98 -0.31
C ALA A 241 -0.24 -25.99 0.29
N LEU A 242 0.51 -25.58 1.32
CA LEU A 242 1.43 -26.47 2.03
C LEU A 242 0.69 -27.64 2.68
N VAL A 243 -0.40 -27.38 3.39
CA VAL A 243 -1.23 -28.44 3.98
C VAL A 243 -1.78 -29.36 2.90
N ALA A 244 -2.21 -28.80 1.74
CA ALA A 244 -2.68 -29.62 0.61
C ALA A 244 -1.62 -30.59 0.09
N VAL A 245 -0.32 -30.26 0.17
CA VAL A 245 0.78 -31.19 -0.17
C VAL A 245 0.79 -32.38 0.77
N PHE A 246 0.65 -32.17 2.09
CA PHE A 246 0.73 -33.23 3.09
C PHE A 246 -0.53 -34.10 3.13
N VAL A 247 -1.72 -33.51 2.95
CA VAL A 247 -3.02 -34.26 2.97
C VAL A 247 -3.40 -34.83 1.60
N ALA A 248 -2.49 -34.90 0.70
CA ALA A 248 -2.74 -35.28 -0.69
C ALA A 248 -3.37 -36.65 -0.89
N ARG A 249 -3.24 -37.58 0.07
CA ARG A 249 -3.95 -38.87 0.08
C ARG A 249 -5.45 -38.69 0.33
N ARG A 250 -5.88 -37.63 0.99
CA ARG A 250 -7.28 -37.25 1.21
C ARG A 250 -7.73 -36.35 0.06
N ARG A 251 -8.14 -36.97 -1.04
CA ARG A 251 -8.42 -36.31 -2.33
C ARG A 251 -9.30 -35.06 -2.22
N LEU A 252 -10.44 -35.15 -1.55
CA LEU A 252 -11.39 -34.04 -1.45
C LEU A 252 -10.83 -32.90 -0.59
N LEU A 253 -10.21 -33.21 0.54
CA LEU A 253 -9.60 -32.19 1.41
C LEU A 253 -8.44 -31.48 0.70
N GLY A 254 -7.55 -32.23 0.04
CA GLY A 254 -6.45 -31.64 -0.72
C GLY A 254 -6.93 -30.76 -1.88
N ALA A 255 -8.02 -31.16 -2.57
CA ALA A 255 -8.58 -30.35 -3.65
C ALA A 255 -9.27 -29.08 -3.11
N ALA A 256 -9.99 -29.18 -1.98
CA ALA A 256 -10.62 -28.02 -1.33
C ALA A 256 -9.58 -26.98 -0.87
N LEU A 257 -8.46 -27.42 -0.29
CA LEU A 257 -7.37 -26.53 0.12
C LEU A 257 -6.67 -25.89 -1.08
N VAL A 258 -6.54 -26.56 -2.22
CA VAL A 258 -6.03 -25.99 -3.48
C VAL A 258 -6.97 -24.89 -4.00
N VAL A 259 -8.30 -25.13 -3.95
CA VAL A 259 -9.31 -24.12 -4.32
C VAL A 259 -9.21 -22.91 -3.39
N LEU A 260 -9.15 -23.14 -2.07
CA LEU A 260 -9.04 -22.07 -1.08
C LEU A 260 -7.80 -21.21 -1.34
N ALA A 261 -6.63 -21.83 -1.45
CA ALA A 261 -5.38 -21.11 -1.75
C ALA A 261 -5.45 -20.32 -3.05
N GLY A 262 -6.07 -20.89 -4.10
CA GLY A 262 -6.24 -20.19 -5.37
C GLY A 262 -7.18 -18.99 -5.26
N LEU A 263 -8.29 -19.10 -4.52
CA LEU A 263 -9.23 -18.00 -4.29
C LEU A 263 -8.61 -16.87 -3.46
N GLU A 264 -7.86 -17.20 -2.40
CA GLU A 264 -7.16 -16.21 -1.57
C GLU A 264 -6.15 -15.41 -2.42
N LEU A 265 -5.37 -16.07 -3.29
CA LEU A 265 -4.45 -15.41 -4.20
C LEU A 265 -5.19 -14.60 -5.29
N ALA A 266 -6.34 -15.04 -5.76
CA ALA A 266 -7.16 -14.28 -6.70
C ALA A 266 -7.70 -13.00 -6.05
N VAL A 267 -8.17 -13.07 -4.80
CA VAL A 267 -8.57 -11.89 -4.02
C VAL A 267 -7.40 -10.94 -3.82
N TRP A 268 -6.23 -11.46 -3.43
CA TRP A 268 -5.03 -10.65 -3.29
C TRP A 268 -4.66 -9.93 -4.59
N THR A 269 -4.69 -10.64 -5.72
CA THR A 269 -4.42 -10.06 -7.05
C THR A 269 -5.43 -8.97 -7.40
N TYR A 270 -6.71 -9.19 -7.11
CA TYR A 270 -7.76 -8.20 -7.35
C TYR A 270 -7.57 -6.92 -6.53
N LEU A 271 -7.25 -7.05 -5.25
CA LEU A 271 -6.99 -5.91 -4.36
C LEU A 271 -5.75 -5.08 -4.78
N ARG A 272 -4.86 -5.68 -5.56
CA ARG A 272 -3.62 -5.04 -6.04
C ARG A 272 -3.61 -4.77 -7.55
N ARG A 273 -4.75 -4.89 -8.23
CA ARG A 273 -4.84 -4.78 -9.70
C ARG A 273 -4.27 -3.47 -10.24
N ASP A 274 -4.42 -2.36 -9.48
CA ASP A 274 -3.99 -1.03 -9.90
C ASP A 274 -2.46 -0.93 -9.97
N ALA A 275 -1.72 -1.79 -9.27
CA ALA A 275 -0.27 -1.91 -9.42
C ALA A 275 0.18 -2.36 -10.82
N ALA A 276 -0.73 -2.93 -11.63
CA ALA A 276 -0.42 -3.31 -13.01
C ALA A 276 -0.27 -2.10 -13.93
N THR A 277 -1.00 -1.02 -13.67
CA THR A 277 -1.17 0.13 -14.57
C THR A 277 -0.62 1.43 -14.02
N SER A 278 -0.63 1.62 -12.70
CA SER A 278 -0.13 2.85 -12.08
C SER A 278 1.40 2.90 -12.08
N PRO A 279 2.01 4.02 -12.52
CA PRO A 279 3.46 4.18 -12.56
C PRO A 279 4.09 4.30 -11.17
N VAL A 280 3.38 4.88 -10.21
CA VAL A 280 3.84 5.07 -8.81
C VAL A 280 3.13 4.07 -7.91
N LEU A 281 3.90 3.33 -7.13
CA LEU A 281 3.37 2.36 -6.16
C LEU A 281 3.86 2.72 -4.75
N PRO A 282 3.04 2.49 -3.72
CA PRO A 282 3.41 2.75 -2.33
C PRO A 282 4.33 1.63 -1.79
N THR A 283 5.56 1.57 -2.29
CA THR A 283 6.53 0.51 -1.95
C THR A 283 7.95 0.92 -2.31
N ASP A 284 8.93 0.44 -1.55
CA ASP A 284 10.35 0.51 -1.89
C ASP A 284 10.81 -0.71 -2.71
N ALA A 285 9.93 -1.68 -2.93
CA ALA A 285 10.26 -2.83 -3.75
C ALA A 285 10.43 -2.41 -5.22
N PRO A 286 11.32 -3.07 -5.98
CA PRO A 286 11.45 -2.80 -7.41
C PRO A 286 10.12 -3.01 -8.13
N LEU A 287 9.60 -1.99 -8.80
CA LEU A 287 8.27 -2.00 -9.42
C LEU A 287 8.10 -3.10 -10.47
N TRP A 288 9.19 -3.43 -11.21
CA TRP A 288 9.17 -4.52 -12.16
C TRP A 288 8.94 -5.90 -11.50
N LEU A 289 9.52 -6.09 -10.30
CA LEU A 289 9.37 -7.32 -9.53
C LEU A 289 7.94 -7.45 -9.00
N GLU A 290 7.38 -6.37 -8.45
CA GLU A 290 6.02 -6.34 -7.96
C GLU A 290 5.01 -6.69 -9.05
N ARG A 291 5.10 -6.03 -10.22
CA ARG A 291 4.25 -6.32 -11.38
C ARG A 291 4.43 -7.74 -11.92
N GLY A 292 5.67 -8.22 -11.98
CA GLY A 292 5.96 -9.59 -12.39
C GLY A 292 5.36 -10.63 -11.46
N VAL A 293 5.48 -10.43 -10.14
CA VAL A 293 4.86 -11.31 -9.13
C VAL A 293 3.35 -11.24 -9.22
N LEU A 294 2.75 -10.04 -9.34
CA LEU A 294 1.32 -9.86 -9.48
C LEU A 294 0.76 -10.69 -10.64
N ALA A 295 1.36 -10.59 -11.83
CA ALA A 295 0.92 -11.32 -13.01
C ALA A 295 1.14 -12.84 -12.87
N ALA A 296 2.26 -13.28 -12.31
CA ALA A 296 2.52 -14.68 -12.07
C ALA A 296 1.51 -15.30 -11.10
N VAL A 297 1.21 -14.59 -10.00
CA VAL A 297 0.23 -15.01 -8.99
C VAL A 297 -1.17 -15.09 -9.60
N ALA A 298 -1.58 -14.10 -10.42
CA ALA A 298 -2.87 -14.12 -11.11
C ALA A 298 -3.07 -15.39 -11.95
N VAL A 299 -2.08 -15.75 -12.78
CA VAL A 299 -2.13 -16.95 -13.62
C VAL A 299 -2.20 -18.23 -12.77
N ILE A 300 -1.35 -18.34 -11.74
CA ILE A 300 -1.31 -19.53 -10.87
C ILE A 300 -2.59 -19.65 -10.05
N ALA A 301 -3.14 -18.54 -9.57
CA ALA A 301 -4.38 -18.51 -8.80
C ALA A 301 -5.57 -19.04 -9.62
N VAL A 302 -5.75 -18.55 -10.86
CA VAL A 302 -6.82 -19.00 -11.75
C VAL A 302 -6.70 -20.48 -12.08
N ILE A 303 -5.52 -20.92 -12.52
CA ILE A 303 -5.30 -22.33 -12.91
C ILE A 303 -5.37 -23.25 -11.71
N GLY A 304 -4.86 -22.82 -10.54
CA GLY A 304 -4.96 -23.56 -9.28
C GLY A 304 -6.40 -23.77 -8.85
N THR A 305 -7.20 -22.71 -8.86
CA THR A 305 -8.63 -22.76 -8.52
C THR A 305 -9.39 -23.69 -9.45
N LEU A 306 -9.27 -23.49 -10.77
CA LEU A 306 -9.95 -24.33 -11.77
C LEU A 306 -9.54 -25.80 -11.66
N GLY A 307 -8.24 -26.06 -11.53
CA GLY A 307 -7.73 -27.43 -11.37
C GLY A 307 -8.18 -28.10 -10.07
N GLY A 308 -8.33 -27.35 -8.98
CA GLY A 308 -8.91 -27.81 -7.73
C GLY A 308 -10.40 -28.17 -7.87
N LEU A 309 -11.19 -27.28 -8.48
CA LEU A 309 -12.62 -27.50 -8.76
C LEU A 309 -12.84 -28.71 -9.63
N LEU A 310 -12.07 -28.88 -10.71
CA LEU A 310 -12.16 -30.07 -11.58
C LEU A 310 -11.86 -31.37 -10.82
N ARG A 311 -10.96 -31.34 -9.80
CA ARG A 311 -10.69 -32.49 -8.96
C ARG A 311 -11.82 -32.79 -8.00
N LEU A 312 -12.52 -31.77 -7.48
CA LEU A 312 -13.70 -31.94 -6.64
C LEU A 312 -14.86 -32.54 -7.43
N ALA A 313 -15.06 -32.09 -8.68
CA ALA A 313 -16.15 -32.53 -9.54
C ALA A 313 -16.00 -33.97 -10.07
N ARG A 314 -14.79 -34.56 -10.06
CA ARG A 314 -14.60 -35.94 -10.56
C ARG A 314 -15.26 -36.93 -9.60
N PRO A 315 -16.13 -37.85 -10.08
CA PRO A 315 -16.70 -38.87 -9.24
C PRO A 315 -15.61 -39.76 -8.60
N SER A 316 -15.82 -40.17 -7.35
CA SER A 316 -15.02 -41.23 -6.74
C SER A 316 -15.22 -42.46 -7.60
N ARG A 317 -14.13 -43.06 -8.12
CA ARG A 317 -14.22 -44.40 -8.68
C ARG A 317 -14.71 -45.26 -7.53
N ALA A 318 -15.96 -45.75 -7.64
CA ALA A 318 -16.43 -46.81 -6.78
C ALA A 318 -15.44 -47.96 -7.01
N GLU A 319 -14.90 -48.50 -5.91
CA GLU A 319 -14.16 -49.73 -5.94
C GLU A 319 -15.10 -50.80 -6.48
N SER A 320 -14.91 -51.16 -7.76
CA SER A 320 -15.49 -52.34 -8.40
C SER A 320 -14.63 -53.54 -8.10
#